data_381050a8b36a9318d692c4894ea17f00
#
_entry.id   381050a8b36a9318d692c4894ea17f00
#
_cell.length_a   1.000
_cell.length_b   1.000
_cell.length_c   1.000
_cell.angle_alpha   90.00
_cell.angle_beta   90.00
_cell.angle_gamma   90.00
#
_symmetry.space_group_name_H-M   'P 1'
#
loop_
_entity.id
_entity.type
_entity.pdbx_description
1 polymer ?
#
loop_
_entity_poly.entity_id
_entity_poly.type
_entity_poly.pdbx_seq_one_letter_code
_entity_poly.pdbx_strand_id
1 'polypeptide(L)'
;MNNNTQESKIQLEYINKCTELVKEKYEKAPAFFIQNAGCQMNSLQTDTVAGIVKSMGYTEVSREEDADVVIYNTCTVRENANLKIYGHLGHLKSIKKKNPELKIVLFGCMMQEPEVIEKIHKEYSFVDLVFGTHNFHKFPELFYRSLNTEGQIIDVWKESDEIVEGMPSDRKYSFKTGVNIMFGCNNFCSYCIVPYVRGREKSREPEAIIEEIKGLVADGVTEVMLLGQNVNSYGKTLEHPVTFAQLLKQVEAIEGLKRIRFMTSHPKDLSDELIRTMAESKKVCHHLHLPMQSGSSRILKIMNRRYDKEKYLELVDKIRNAVPDISLTTDIIVGFPGETEKDFQDTLDVVEKCDFDSAFTFIYSKRSGTPAAKMENQVPEDVVKDRFDRLLALVQEKGRKASSRFEGTVQEILVEEESREKGIFTGRTEYNLLVHFPGCQDLIGKYVKVKLDTCKGFYYFGSLAE
;
A
#
# COMPACT_ATOMS: atom_id res chain seq x y z
N MET A 1 -22.19 23.70 2.30
CA MET A 1 -20.74 23.40 2.48
C MET A 1 -20.67 22.00 3.05
N ASN A 2 -20.01 21.06 2.35
CA ASN A 2 -19.86 19.68 2.82
C ASN A 2 -19.08 19.67 4.15
N ASN A 3 -19.45 18.80 5.09
CA ASN A 3 -18.78 18.62 6.38
C ASN A 3 -17.23 18.41 6.22
N ASN A 4 -16.81 17.74 5.14
CA ASN A 4 -15.42 17.54 4.77
C ASN A 4 -14.61 18.84 4.59
N THR A 5 -15.20 19.85 3.96
CA THR A 5 -14.53 21.15 3.74
C THR A 5 -14.39 21.94 5.06
N GLN A 6 -15.30 21.74 6.01
CA GLN A 6 -15.23 22.37 7.33
C GLN A 6 -14.16 21.71 8.19
N GLU A 7 -14.07 20.38 8.19
CA GLU A 7 -13.07 19.64 8.94
C GLU A 7 -11.65 19.92 8.44
N SER A 8 -11.42 19.93 7.13
CA SER A 8 -10.13 20.32 6.56
C SER A 8 -9.68 21.69 7.04
N LYS A 9 -10.57 22.68 7.08
CA LYS A 9 -10.25 24.03 7.59
C LYS A 9 -9.84 24.02 9.05
N ILE A 10 -10.57 23.27 9.89
CA ILE A 10 -10.24 23.11 11.31
C ILE A 10 -8.82 22.52 11.47
N GLN A 11 -8.52 21.49 10.71
CA GLN A 11 -7.20 20.84 10.78
C GLN A 11 -6.08 21.76 10.28
N LEU A 12 -6.32 22.58 9.25
CA LEU A 12 -5.38 23.61 8.78
C LEU A 12 -5.15 24.70 9.84
N GLU A 13 -6.19 25.09 10.60
CA GLU A 13 -6.02 26.00 11.74
C GLU A 13 -5.11 25.39 12.83
N TYR A 14 -5.22 24.09 13.11
CA TYR A 14 -4.32 23.41 14.06
C TYR A 14 -2.88 23.32 13.54
N ILE A 15 -2.67 23.15 12.24
CA ILE A 15 -1.33 23.25 11.65
C ILE A 15 -0.73 24.63 11.93
N ASN A 16 -1.50 25.71 11.72
CA ASN A 16 -1.04 27.07 12.01
C ASN A 16 -0.72 27.29 13.50
N LYS A 17 -1.58 26.78 14.41
CA LYS A 17 -1.33 26.83 15.87
C LYS A 17 -0.02 26.10 16.24
N CYS A 18 0.23 24.92 15.65
CA CYS A 18 1.48 24.19 15.85
C CYS A 18 2.69 24.99 15.33
N THR A 19 2.55 25.65 14.16
CA THR A 19 3.60 26.48 13.59
C THR A 19 3.97 27.65 14.50
N GLU A 20 2.99 28.28 15.13
CA GLU A 20 3.23 29.35 16.12
C GLU A 20 3.98 28.82 17.35
N LEU A 21 3.53 27.69 17.92
CA LEU A 21 4.22 27.05 19.06
C LEU A 21 5.67 26.67 18.72
N VAL A 22 5.90 26.15 17.51
CA VAL A 22 7.25 25.77 17.07
C VAL A 22 8.14 27.02 17.00
N LYS A 23 7.66 28.12 16.44
CA LYS A 23 8.41 29.38 16.38
C LYS A 23 8.71 29.98 17.75
N GLU A 24 7.80 29.83 18.71
CA GLU A 24 8.00 30.30 20.07
C GLU A 24 8.98 29.43 20.87
N LYS A 25 8.92 28.11 20.69
CA LYS A 25 9.70 27.16 21.49
C LYS A 25 11.12 26.95 20.98
N TYR A 26 11.35 27.03 19.67
CA TYR A 26 12.59 26.62 19.04
C TYR A 26 13.26 27.80 18.31
N GLU A 27 14.53 28.06 18.61
CA GLU A 27 15.34 29.01 17.87
C GLU A 27 15.71 28.55 16.44
N LYS A 28 15.76 27.23 16.25
CA LYS A 28 16.01 26.57 14.95
C LYS A 28 14.88 25.57 14.68
N ALA A 29 14.61 25.29 13.41
CA ALA A 29 13.63 24.32 13.01
C ALA A 29 13.89 22.97 13.73
N PRO A 30 12.93 22.45 14.53
CA PRO A 30 13.07 21.15 15.16
C PRO A 30 13.03 20.02 14.13
N ALA A 31 13.57 18.87 14.51
CA ALA A 31 13.72 17.73 13.63
C ALA A 31 12.63 16.66 13.87
N PHE A 32 12.17 16.00 12.81
CA PHE A 32 11.33 14.83 12.95
C PHE A 32 11.87 13.64 12.13
N PHE A 33 11.65 12.46 12.66
CA PHE A 33 11.86 11.19 11.99
C PHE A 33 10.52 10.51 11.77
N ILE A 34 10.27 9.98 10.57
CA ILE A 34 9.06 9.22 10.27
C ILE A 34 9.39 7.91 9.55
N GLN A 35 8.75 6.82 9.97
CA GLN A 35 8.93 5.51 9.34
C GLN A 35 7.61 4.83 9.06
N ASN A 36 7.48 4.28 7.85
CA ASN A 36 6.37 3.43 7.43
C ASN A 36 6.74 1.95 7.56
N ALA A 37 6.00 1.20 8.37
CA ALA A 37 6.13 -0.25 8.49
C ALA A 37 5.07 -1.01 7.65
N GLY A 38 4.27 -0.32 6.83
CA GLY A 38 3.05 -0.87 6.23
C GLY A 38 3.03 -1.02 4.71
N CYS A 39 1.81 -1.05 4.18
CA CYS A 39 1.50 -1.19 2.77
C CYS A 39 1.54 0.18 2.03
N GLN A 40 1.25 0.20 0.73
CA GLN A 40 1.22 1.43 -0.07
C GLN A 40 0.21 2.47 0.46
N MET A 41 -0.94 2.06 0.96
CA MET A 41 -1.89 2.98 1.59
C MET A 41 -1.33 3.60 2.87
N ASN A 42 -0.57 2.84 3.67
CA ASN A 42 0.17 3.41 4.81
C ASN A 42 1.24 4.40 4.32
N SER A 43 1.89 4.12 3.17
CA SER A 43 2.87 5.03 2.59
C SER A 43 2.26 6.40 2.31
N LEU A 44 1.10 6.46 1.66
CA LEU A 44 0.40 7.75 1.44
C LEU A 44 0.04 8.46 2.74
N GLN A 45 -0.40 7.72 3.75
CA GLN A 45 -0.68 8.31 5.07
C GLN A 45 0.60 8.85 5.72
N THR A 46 1.74 8.17 5.52
CA THR A 46 3.06 8.65 5.96
C THR A 46 3.45 9.95 5.24
N ASP A 47 3.28 9.98 3.92
CA ASP A 47 3.56 11.17 3.11
C ASP A 47 2.69 12.37 3.55
N THR A 48 1.41 12.12 3.89
CA THR A 48 0.51 13.15 4.41
C THR A 48 0.97 13.64 5.79
N VAL A 49 1.30 12.73 6.72
CA VAL A 49 1.80 13.14 8.05
C VAL A 49 3.11 13.91 7.94
N ALA A 50 4.03 13.46 7.08
CA ALA A 50 5.29 14.18 6.83
C ALA A 50 5.04 15.58 6.28
N GLY A 51 4.14 15.73 5.30
CA GLY A 51 3.74 17.04 4.75
C GLY A 51 3.13 17.97 5.80
N ILE A 52 2.28 17.43 6.67
CA ILE A 52 1.68 18.18 7.79
C ILE A 52 2.78 18.67 8.75
N VAL A 53 3.68 17.77 9.17
CA VAL A 53 4.75 18.10 10.14
C VAL A 53 5.75 19.12 9.53
N LYS A 54 6.10 18.97 8.25
CA LYS A 54 6.89 19.97 7.51
C LYS A 54 6.19 21.33 7.46
N SER A 55 4.88 21.36 7.23
CA SER A 55 4.07 22.58 7.24
C SER A 55 4.02 23.26 8.62
N MET A 56 4.23 22.51 9.70
CA MET A 56 4.37 23.04 11.06
C MET A 56 5.77 23.60 11.35
N GLY A 57 6.73 23.50 10.41
CA GLY A 57 8.08 24.06 10.54
C GLY A 57 9.15 23.05 10.99
N TYR A 58 8.87 21.77 11.01
CA TYR A 58 9.86 20.73 11.31
C TYR A 58 10.68 20.35 10.07
N THR A 59 11.90 19.85 10.27
CA THR A 59 12.80 19.33 9.22
C THR A 59 12.96 17.82 9.40
N GLU A 60 12.84 17.07 8.31
CA GLU A 60 12.99 15.60 8.34
C GLU A 60 14.45 15.18 8.49
N VAL A 61 14.69 14.18 9.34
CA VAL A 61 15.99 13.55 9.56
C VAL A 61 15.94 12.07 9.31
N SER A 62 17.10 11.46 9.04
CA SER A 62 17.20 10.04 8.67
C SER A 62 17.40 9.10 9.87
N ARG A 63 17.58 9.61 11.08
CA ARG A 63 17.86 8.83 12.28
C ARG A 63 16.98 9.27 13.44
N GLU A 64 16.52 8.31 14.24
CA GLU A 64 15.69 8.52 15.42
C GLU A 64 16.39 9.39 16.48
N GLU A 65 17.72 9.23 16.62
CA GLU A 65 18.52 9.92 17.62
C GLU A 65 18.67 11.42 17.36
N ASP A 66 18.48 11.86 16.11
CA ASP A 66 18.63 13.24 15.69
C ASP A 66 17.28 14.00 15.69
N ALA A 67 16.19 13.34 16.12
CA ALA A 67 14.82 13.86 16.04
C ALA A 67 14.32 14.42 17.39
N ASP A 68 13.51 15.47 17.30
CA ASP A 68 12.68 15.99 18.39
C ASP A 68 11.29 15.32 18.40
N VAL A 69 10.88 14.77 17.26
CA VAL A 69 9.64 14.01 17.10
C VAL A 69 9.91 12.74 16.30
N VAL A 70 9.56 11.57 16.85
CA VAL A 70 9.63 10.28 16.17
C VAL A 70 8.23 9.76 15.92
N ILE A 71 7.94 9.42 14.67
CA ILE A 71 6.62 9.00 14.19
C ILE A 71 6.70 7.63 13.51
N TYR A 72 5.88 6.68 13.97
CA TYR A 72 5.76 5.37 13.33
C TYR A 72 4.35 5.14 12.78
N ASN A 73 4.28 4.91 11.47
CA ASN A 73 3.07 4.38 10.84
C ASN A 73 3.11 2.85 10.88
N THR A 74 2.20 2.26 11.62
CA THR A 74 2.19 0.85 12.00
C THR A 74 1.27 0.01 11.10
N CYS A 75 1.59 -1.29 10.97
CA CYS A 75 0.85 -2.23 10.14
C CYS A 75 0.44 -3.46 10.94
N THR A 76 -0.76 -3.96 10.75
CA THR A 76 -1.23 -5.22 11.35
C THR A 76 -1.26 -6.39 10.36
N VAL A 77 -1.04 -6.14 9.07
CA VAL A 77 -1.07 -7.19 8.05
C VAL A 77 0.19 -8.07 8.09
N ARG A 78 1.33 -7.51 8.52
CA ARG A 78 2.63 -8.20 8.58
C ARG A 78 3.08 -8.36 10.03
N GLU A 79 3.09 -9.59 10.53
CA GLU A 79 3.46 -9.90 11.92
C GLU A 79 4.88 -9.41 12.29
N ASN A 80 5.84 -9.60 11.39
CA ASN A 80 7.21 -9.10 11.60
C ASN A 80 7.28 -7.57 11.73
N ALA A 81 6.31 -6.83 11.18
CA ALA A 81 6.25 -5.37 11.35
C ALA A 81 5.85 -5.00 12.78
N ASN A 82 4.90 -5.75 13.37
CA ASN A 82 4.46 -5.52 14.75
C ASN A 82 5.59 -5.78 15.77
N LEU A 83 6.32 -6.89 15.58
CA LEU A 83 7.45 -7.22 16.47
C LEU A 83 8.56 -6.18 16.41
N LYS A 84 8.85 -5.65 15.21
CA LYS A 84 9.85 -4.58 15.02
C LYS A 84 9.47 -3.30 15.76
N ILE A 85 8.19 -2.91 15.77
CA ILE A 85 7.74 -1.70 16.49
C ILE A 85 8.05 -1.79 17.98
N TYR A 86 7.80 -2.94 18.62
CA TYR A 86 8.14 -3.10 20.04
C TYR A 86 9.65 -3.01 20.31
N GLY A 87 10.49 -3.52 19.37
CA GLY A 87 11.95 -3.36 19.45
C GLY A 87 12.37 -1.89 19.36
N HIS A 88 11.81 -1.12 18.42
CA HIS A 88 12.04 0.32 18.30
C HIS A 88 11.58 1.08 19.54
N LEU A 89 10.41 0.75 20.10
CA LEU A 89 9.94 1.39 21.34
C LEU A 89 10.91 1.15 22.51
N GLY A 90 11.52 -0.03 22.61
CA GLY A 90 12.57 -0.30 23.60
C GLY A 90 13.78 0.62 23.44
N HIS A 91 14.20 0.88 22.20
CA HIS A 91 15.28 1.81 21.87
C HIS A 91 14.90 3.26 22.18
N LEU A 92 13.71 3.70 21.73
CA LEU A 92 13.19 5.05 21.98
C LEU A 92 13.03 5.37 23.48
N LYS A 93 12.72 4.39 24.31
CA LYS A 93 12.71 4.56 25.77
C LYS A 93 14.06 5.03 26.30
N SER A 94 15.15 4.52 25.72
CA SER A 94 16.51 4.91 26.10
C SER A 94 16.88 6.29 25.60
N ILE A 95 16.43 6.69 24.39
CA ILE A 95 16.60 8.01 23.85
C ILE A 95 15.83 9.03 24.66
N LYS A 96 14.55 8.76 24.95
CA LYS A 96 13.66 9.66 25.72
C LYS A 96 14.15 9.90 27.16
N LYS A 97 14.84 8.95 27.77
CA LYS A 97 15.50 9.16 29.06
C LYS A 97 16.60 10.21 29.00
N LYS A 98 17.29 10.35 27.86
CA LYS A 98 18.35 11.35 27.64
C LYS A 98 17.79 12.67 27.13
N ASN A 99 16.71 12.62 26.35
CA ASN A 99 15.96 13.77 25.82
C ASN A 99 14.48 13.65 26.22
N PRO A 100 14.08 14.14 27.42
CA PRO A 100 12.70 14.05 27.90
C PRO A 100 11.69 14.79 27.03
N GLU A 101 12.14 15.80 26.26
CA GLU A 101 11.29 16.58 25.34
C GLU A 101 10.95 15.84 24.04
N LEU A 102 11.65 14.72 23.72
CA LEU A 102 11.34 13.90 22.57
C LEU A 102 9.88 13.50 22.56
N LYS A 103 9.15 13.77 21.47
CA LYS A 103 7.79 13.32 21.27
C LYS A 103 7.77 12.03 20.45
N ILE A 104 7.03 11.03 20.90
CA ILE A 104 6.87 9.73 20.23
C ILE A 104 5.41 9.55 19.84
N VAL A 105 5.18 9.35 18.54
CA VAL A 105 3.85 9.23 17.93
C VAL A 105 3.70 7.87 17.26
N LEU A 106 2.63 7.15 17.57
CA LEU A 106 2.26 5.89 16.92
C LEU A 106 0.90 6.02 16.25
N PHE A 107 0.80 5.60 14.99
CA PHE A 107 -0.48 5.56 14.30
C PHE A 107 -0.57 4.40 13.29
N GLY A 108 -1.73 4.22 12.69
CA GLY A 108 -1.94 3.22 11.65
C GLY A 108 -2.75 2.01 12.07
N CYS A 109 -2.72 0.96 11.24
CA CYS A 109 -3.64 -0.19 11.38
C CYS A 109 -3.45 -0.96 12.69
N MET A 110 -2.22 -1.10 13.19
CA MET A 110 -1.93 -1.81 14.43
C MET A 110 -2.57 -1.12 15.65
N MET A 111 -2.72 0.21 15.59
CA MET A 111 -3.35 0.98 16.66
C MET A 111 -4.89 0.85 16.68
N GLN A 112 -5.49 0.05 15.79
CA GLN A 112 -6.91 -0.31 15.85
C GLN A 112 -7.17 -1.60 16.64
N GLU A 113 -6.13 -2.34 17.06
CA GLU A 113 -6.25 -3.58 17.80
C GLU A 113 -6.35 -3.29 19.29
N PRO A 114 -7.46 -3.64 20.00
CA PRO A 114 -7.65 -3.31 21.41
C PRO A 114 -6.55 -3.86 22.33
N GLU A 115 -6.06 -5.08 22.05
CA GLU A 115 -5.00 -5.73 22.81
C GLU A 115 -3.67 -4.94 22.70
N VAL A 116 -3.40 -4.38 21.52
CA VAL A 116 -2.21 -3.56 21.26
C VAL A 116 -2.32 -2.23 22.03
N ILE A 117 -3.47 -1.57 21.96
CA ILE A 117 -3.71 -0.32 22.70
C ILE A 117 -3.54 -0.53 24.19
N GLU A 118 -4.12 -1.60 24.74
CA GLU A 118 -3.97 -1.92 26.17
C GLU A 118 -2.50 -2.13 26.54
N LYS A 119 -1.75 -2.86 25.71
CA LYS A 119 -0.31 -3.08 25.91
C LYS A 119 0.49 -1.78 25.83
N ILE A 120 0.22 -0.91 24.83
CA ILE A 120 0.89 0.39 24.71
C ILE A 120 0.61 1.24 25.95
N HIS A 121 -0.64 1.29 26.40
CA HIS A 121 -1.01 2.05 27.60
C HIS A 121 -0.28 1.58 28.86
N LYS A 122 -0.20 0.25 29.08
CA LYS A 122 0.40 -0.32 30.29
C LYS A 122 1.93 -0.33 30.28
N GLU A 123 2.54 -0.68 29.16
CA GLU A 123 3.99 -0.98 29.09
C GLU A 123 4.81 0.16 28.47
N TYR A 124 4.18 1.05 27.68
CA TYR A 124 4.83 2.09 26.88
C TYR A 124 4.23 3.48 27.17
N SER A 125 3.98 3.80 28.44
CA SER A 125 3.41 5.09 28.87
C SER A 125 4.25 6.32 28.50
N PHE A 126 5.48 6.11 28.06
CA PHE A 126 6.38 7.16 27.54
C PHE A 126 6.08 7.55 26.09
N VAL A 127 5.21 6.85 25.37
CA VAL A 127 4.69 7.27 24.05
C VAL A 127 3.70 8.40 24.28
N ASP A 128 3.85 9.51 23.53
CA ASP A 128 3.09 10.74 23.78
C ASP A 128 1.73 10.74 23.08
N LEU A 129 1.66 10.20 21.85
CA LEU A 129 0.44 10.20 21.05
C LEU A 129 0.22 8.87 20.32
N VAL A 130 -0.99 8.33 20.48
CA VAL A 130 -1.47 7.14 19.77
C VAL A 130 -2.81 7.43 19.12
N PHE A 131 -2.95 7.20 17.81
CA PHE A 131 -4.22 7.34 17.10
C PHE A 131 -4.41 6.30 15.99
N GLY A 132 -5.65 6.09 15.59
CA GLY A 132 -6.03 5.02 14.67
C GLY A 132 -6.10 5.45 13.20
N THR A 133 -6.58 4.53 12.37
CA THR A 133 -6.81 4.79 10.94
C THR A 133 -8.09 5.57 10.68
N HIS A 134 -9.07 5.52 11.58
CA HIS A 134 -10.38 6.17 11.41
C HIS A 134 -10.37 7.65 11.75
N ASN A 135 -9.46 8.09 12.60
CA ASN A 135 -9.28 9.50 12.95
C ASN A 135 -7.92 10.06 12.49
N PHE A 136 -7.36 9.47 11.44
CA PHE A 136 -6.08 9.89 10.85
C PHE A 136 -6.07 11.40 10.48
N HIS A 137 -7.17 11.92 9.97
CA HIS A 137 -7.34 13.33 9.61
C HIS A 137 -7.24 14.29 10.82
N LYS A 138 -7.46 13.80 12.05
CA LYS A 138 -7.34 14.57 13.30
C LYS A 138 -5.90 14.75 13.77
N PHE A 139 -4.92 14.26 13.05
CA PHE A 139 -3.53 14.31 13.48
C PHE A 139 -3.06 15.73 13.86
N PRO A 140 -3.33 16.82 13.10
CA PRO A 140 -2.91 18.16 13.51
C PRO A 140 -3.46 18.60 14.88
N GLU A 141 -4.76 18.36 15.13
CA GLU A 141 -5.39 18.64 16.41
C GLU A 141 -4.77 17.81 17.54
N LEU A 142 -4.62 16.50 17.33
CA LEU A 142 -4.07 15.58 18.31
C LEU A 142 -2.61 15.90 18.64
N PHE A 143 -1.84 16.26 17.63
CA PHE A 143 -0.45 16.65 17.79
C PHE A 143 -0.34 17.96 18.57
N TYR A 144 -1.15 18.99 18.24
CA TYR A 144 -1.22 20.22 19.02
C TYR A 144 -1.53 19.94 20.50
N ARG A 145 -2.49 19.07 20.78
CA ARG A 145 -2.83 18.65 22.15
C ARG A 145 -1.63 17.98 22.84
N SER A 146 -0.91 17.10 22.14
CA SER A 146 0.26 16.41 22.69
C SER A 146 1.43 17.32 23.00
N LEU A 147 1.56 18.45 22.30
CA LEU A 147 2.55 19.48 22.59
C LEU A 147 2.23 20.29 23.85
N ASN A 148 0.93 20.39 24.22
CA ASN A 148 0.43 21.21 25.31
C ASN A 148 -0.03 20.41 26.54
N THR A 149 0.09 19.07 26.51
CA THR A 149 -0.38 18.21 27.57
C THR A 149 0.76 17.28 28.02
N GLU A 150 0.91 17.12 29.34
CA GLU A 150 1.77 16.09 29.90
C GLU A 150 1.09 14.73 29.86
N GLY A 151 1.87 13.68 29.61
CA GLY A 151 1.41 12.30 29.58
C GLY A 151 0.95 11.80 28.21
N GLN A 152 0.49 10.57 28.17
CA GLN A 152 0.10 9.85 26.96
C GLN A 152 -1.31 10.21 26.53
N ILE A 153 -1.48 10.57 25.26
CA ILE A 153 -2.79 10.73 24.60
C ILE A 153 -3.04 9.48 23.74
N ILE A 154 -4.14 8.78 24.01
CA ILE A 154 -4.64 7.68 23.19
C ILE A 154 -6.02 8.08 22.67
N ASP A 155 -6.12 8.34 21.36
CA ASP A 155 -7.37 8.71 20.72
C ASP A 155 -7.57 7.84 19.48
N VAL A 156 -8.28 6.73 19.64
CA VAL A 156 -8.49 5.73 18.59
C VAL A 156 -9.99 5.54 18.38
N TRP A 157 -10.47 5.97 17.20
CA TRP A 157 -11.88 5.83 16.85
C TRP A 157 -12.15 4.42 16.32
N LYS A 158 -13.28 3.85 16.71
CA LYS A 158 -13.71 2.52 16.24
C LYS A 158 -14.16 2.53 14.78
N GLU A 159 -14.74 3.63 14.35
CA GLU A 159 -15.25 3.84 13.00
C GLU A 159 -15.31 5.33 12.69
N SER A 160 -15.30 5.69 11.43
CA SER A 160 -15.56 7.04 10.93
C SER A 160 -16.19 6.97 9.56
N ASP A 161 -17.13 7.83 9.26
CA ASP A 161 -17.71 7.98 7.92
C ASP A 161 -17.09 9.14 7.13
N GLU A 162 -16.19 9.87 7.74
CA GLU A 162 -15.55 11.03 7.13
C GLU A 162 -14.39 10.64 6.21
N ILE A 163 -14.31 11.30 5.08
CA ILE A 163 -13.15 11.30 4.18
C ILE A 163 -12.71 12.76 4.09
N VAL A 164 -11.61 13.10 4.76
CA VAL A 164 -11.08 14.48 4.74
C VAL A 164 -10.00 14.58 3.67
N GLU A 165 -10.13 15.60 2.83
CA GLU A 165 -9.28 15.84 1.66
C GLU A 165 -8.52 17.17 1.80
N GLY A 166 -7.52 17.39 0.91
CA GLY A 166 -6.79 18.66 0.85
C GLY A 166 -5.77 18.87 1.96
N MET A 167 -5.35 17.82 2.65
CA MET A 167 -4.26 17.90 3.63
C MET A 167 -2.89 17.98 2.94
N PRO A 168 -1.92 18.73 3.49
CA PRO A 168 -0.55 18.76 2.98
C PRO A 168 0.04 17.35 2.89
N SER A 169 0.83 17.09 1.84
CA SER A 169 1.50 15.82 1.64
C SER A 169 2.92 16.03 1.11
N ASP A 170 3.88 15.28 1.64
CA ASP A 170 5.27 15.28 1.19
C ASP A 170 5.53 14.00 0.38
N ARG A 171 5.49 14.12 -0.92
CA ARG A 171 5.64 12.98 -1.84
C ARG A 171 7.12 12.61 -2.03
N LYS A 172 7.43 11.31 -1.94
CA LYS A 172 8.78 10.80 -2.23
C LYS A 172 9.28 11.20 -3.62
N TYR A 173 8.38 11.23 -4.61
CA TYR A 173 8.70 11.57 -6.00
C TYR A 173 7.82 12.72 -6.48
N SER A 174 8.40 13.69 -7.19
CA SER A 174 7.65 14.80 -7.80
C SER A 174 6.83 14.37 -9.02
N PHE A 175 7.20 13.28 -9.69
CA PHE A 175 6.65 12.82 -10.97
C PHE A 175 5.70 11.62 -10.88
N LYS A 176 5.61 10.96 -9.73
CA LYS A 176 4.66 9.85 -9.51
C LYS A 176 4.16 9.82 -8.07
N THR A 177 2.91 9.41 -7.87
CA THR A 177 2.33 9.25 -6.52
C THR A 177 1.16 8.27 -6.52
N GLY A 178 0.74 7.85 -5.33
CA GLY A 178 -0.51 7.14 -5.11
C GLY A 178 -1.68 8.11 -4.94
N VAL A 179 -2.88 7.64 -5.27
CA VAL A 179 -4.16 8.33 -5.00
C VAL A 179 -5.12 7.32 -4.42
N ASN A 180 -5.56 7.55 -3.19
CA ASN A 180 -6.61 6.73 -2.59
C ASN A 180 -7.94 7.04 -3.28
N ILE A 181 -8.59 6.03 -3.85
CA ILE A 181 -9.92 6.17 -4.47
C ILE A 181 -11.03 5.64 -3.57
N MET A 182 -10.67 4.82 -2.59
CA MET A 182 -11.60 4.22 -1.64
C MET A 182 -10.88 3.75 -0.38
N PHE A 183 -11.62 3.55 0.69
CA PHE A 183 -11.16 3.05 1.98
C PHE A 183 -12.00 1.86 2.43
N GLY A 184 -11.45 1.02 3.33
CA GLY A 184 -12.16 -0.12 3.90
C GLY A 184 -12.44 -1.26 2.91
N CYS A 185 -13.08 -2.35 3.39
CA CYS A 185 -13.38 -3.51 2.58
C CYS A 185 -14.58 -4.29 3.11
N ASN A 186 -15.52 -4.66 2.22
CA ASN A 186 -16.71 -5.44 2.55
C ASN A 186 -16.58 -6.94 2.24
N ASN A 187 -15.39 -7.44 1.86
CA ASN A 187 -15.23 -8.84 1.50
C ASN A 187 -15.24 -9.78 2.70
N PHE A 188 -14.76 -9.35 3.87
CA PHE A 188 -14.70 -10.17 5.09
C PHE A 188 -14.10 -11.55 4.84
N CYS A 189 -13.01 -11.62 4.06
CA CYS A 189 -12.26 -12.87 3.91
C CYS A 189 -11.86 -13.38 5.30
N SER A 190 -12.04 -14.69 5.56
CA SER A 190 -11.96 -15.23 6.93
C SER A 190 -10.59 -15.05 7.63
N TYR A 191 -9.53 -14.85 6.86
CA TYR A 191 -8.17 -14.62 7.37
C TYR A 191 -7.81 -13.14 7.51
N CYS A 192 -8.64 -12.22 6.98
CA CYS A 192 -8.24 -10.83 6.76
C CYS A 192 -8.71 -9.92 7.88
N ILE A 193 -7.76 -9.18 8.46
CA ILE A 193 -8.03 -8.20 9.52
C ILE A 193 -8.51 -6.84 8.97
N VAL A 194 -8.33 -6.58 7.69
CA VAL A 194 -8.60 -5.25 7.08
C VAL A 194 -9.99 -4.68 7.38
N PRO A 195 -11.11 -5.43 7.25
CA PRO A 195 -12.43 -4.88 7.59
C PRO A 195 -12.58 -4.40 9.03
N TYR A 196 -11.78 -4.96 9.94
CA TYR A 196 -11.84 -4.65 11.38
C TYR A 196 -10.97 -3.45 11.76
N VAL A 197 -9.92 -3.16 10.97
CA VAL A 197 -8.98 -2.06 11.26
C VAL A 197 -9.09 -0.88 10.28
N ARG A 198 -9.80 -1.03 9.16
CA ARG A 198 -10.05 0.04 8.17
C ARG A 198 -11.53 0.27 7.88
N GLY A 199 -12.40 -0.50 8.54
CA GLY A 199 -13.84 -0.35 8.45
C GLY A 199 -14.46 -0.86 7.15
N ARG A 200 -15.72 -0.48 6.96
CA ARG A 200 -16.50 -0.79 5.77
C ARG A 200 -16.00 0.01 4.56
N GLU A 201 -16.29 -0.53 3.39
CA GLU A 201 -15.93 0.09 2.12
C GLU A 201 -16.61 1.45 1.96
N LYS A 202 -15.82 2.44 1.53
CA LYS A 202 -16.24 3.79 1.20
C LYS A 202 -15.47 4.27 -0.01
N SER A 203 -16.17 4.65 -1.06
CA SER A 203 -15.60 5.24 -2.26
C SER A 203 -15.56 6.77 -2.12
N ARG A 204 -14.52 7.38 -2.66
CA ARG A 204 -14.46 8.84 -2.85
C ARG A 204 -15.26 9.23 -4.09
N GLU A 205 -15.78 10.44 -4.08
CA GLU A 205 -16.47 10.99 -5.25
C GLU A 205 -15.51 11.11 -6.45
N PRO A 206 -15.96 10.75 -7.67
CA PRO A 206 -15.11 10.81 -8.86
C PRO A 206 -14.53 12.21 -9.10
N GLU A 207 -15.33 13.25 -8.89
CA GLU A 207 -14.96 14.65 -9.09
C GLU A 207 -13.78 15.05 -8.19
N ALA A 208 -13.81 14.61 -6.92
CA ALA A 208 -12.72 14.88 -5.98
C ALA A 208 -11.42 14.18 -6.37
N ILE A 209 -11.51 12.93 -6.85
CA ILE A 209 -10.36 12.18 -7.36
C ILE A 209 -9.77 12.86 -8.60
N ILE A 210 -10.62 13.26 -9.54
CA ILE A 210 -10.20 13.92 -10.79
C ILE A 210 -9.54 15.26 -10.49
N GLU A 211 -10.10 16.04 -9.58
CA GLU A 211 -9.54 17.34 -9.20
C GLU A 211 -8.17 17.19 -8.52
N GLU A 212 -8.04 16.22 -7.60
CA GLU A 212 -6.75 15.89 -7.00
C GLU A 212 -5.71 15.50 -8.05
N ILE A 213 -6.05 14.61 -8.99
CA ILE A 213 -5.11 14.17 -10.04
C ILE A 213 -4.74 15.32 -10.97
N LYS A 214 -5.66 16.22 -11.32
CA LYS A 214 -5.36 17.43 -12.09
C LYS A 214 -4.37 18.34 -11.35
N GLY A 215 -4.56 18.55 -10.06
CA GLY A 215 -3.62 19.29 -9.22
C GLY A 215 -2.24 18.66 -9.19
N LEU A 216 -2.17 17.32 -9.04
CA LEU A 216 -0.92 16.56 -9.07
C LEU A 216 -0.21 16.67 -10.43
N VAL A 217 -0.96 16.62 -11.53
CA VAL A 217 -0.39 16.77 -12.89
C VAL A 217 0.12 18.20 -13.10
N ALA A 218 -0.57 19.22 -12.61
CA ALA A 218 -0.09 20.60 -12.64
C ALA A 218 1.23 20.77 -11.87
N ASP A 219 1.44 19.97 -10.81
CA ASP A 219 2.69 19.89 -10.03
C ASP A 219 3.77 18.99 -10.68
N GLY A 220 3.54 18.45 -11.88
CA GLY A 220 4.51 17.65 -12.63
C GLY A 220 4.38 16.13 -12.48
N VAL A 221 3.35 15.62 -11.81
CA VAL A 221 3.10 14.17 -11.73
C VAL A 221 2.65 13.65 -13.09
N THR A 222 3.29 12.60 -13.57
CA THR A 222 2.99 11.95 -14.86
C THR A 222 2.50 10.50 -14.73
N GLU A 223 2.70 9.88 -13.56
CA GLU A 223 2.19 8.54 -13.25
C GLU A 223 1.43 8.57 -11.93
N VAL A 224 0.21 8.02 -11.91
CA VAL A 224 -0.57 7.82 -10.68
C VAL A 224 -0.84 6.34 -10.43
N MET A 225 -0.86 5.95 -9.15
CA MET A 225 -1.32 4.63 -8.72
C MET A 225 -2.61 4.78 -7.93
N LEU A 226 -3.73 4.29 -8.47
CA LEU A 226 -5.02 4.28 -7.80
C LEU A 226 -5.04 3.18 -6.74
N LEU A 227 -5.29 3.56 -5.50
CA LEU A 227 -5.19 2.69 -4.32
C LEU A 227 -6.54 2.55 -3.62
N GLY A 228 -6.78 1.34 -3.12
CA GLY A 228 -7.92 0.97 -2.29
C GLY A 228 -7.69 -0.41 -1.71
N GLN A 229 -8.64 -0.91 -0.92
CA GLN A 229 -8.58 -2.28 -0.38
C GLN A 229 -9.12 -3.33 -1.37
N ASN A 230 -9.95 -2.89 -2.31
CA ASN A 230 -10.46 -3.63 -3.45
C ASN A 230 -10.93 -2.63 -4.51
N VAL A 231 -10.02 -2.15 -5.33
CA VAL A 231 -10.32 -1.09 -6.31
C VAL A 231 -11.42 -1.48 -7.32
N ASN A 232 -11.58 -2.79 -7.60
CA ASN A 232 -12.59 -3.28 -8.52
C ASN A 232 -14.03 -3.06 -8.01
N SER A 233 -14.22 -2.87 -6.71
CA SER A 233 -15.53 -2.56 -6.12
C SER A 233 -15.83 -1.07 -5.99
N TYR A 234 -14.91 -0.22 -6.45
CA TYR A 234 -15.07 1.25 -6.41
C TYR A 234 -16.45 1.66 -6.94
N GLY A 235 -16.99 2.67 -6.28
CA GLY A 235 -18.24 3.33 -6.66
C GLY A 235 -19.53 2.67 -6.18
N LYS A 236 -19.46 1.45 -5.62
CA LYS A 236 -20.65 0.74 -5.11
C LYS A 236 -21.29 1.43 -3.91
N THR A 237 -20.57 2.28 -3.22
CA THR A 237 -21.03 3.00 -2.01
C THR A 237 -21.38 4.46 -2.28
N LEU A 238 -21.25 4.92 -3.51
CA LEU A 238 -21.64 6.25 -3.93
C LEU A 238 -23.16 6.35 -4.06
N GLU A 239 -23.72 7.54 -3.83
CA GLU A 239 -25.14 7.83 -4.05
C GLU A 239 -25.52 7.59 -5.51
N HIS A 240 -24.65 8.01 -6.44
CA HIS A 240 -24.74 7.72 -7.86
C HIS A 240 -23.61 6.73 -8.25
N PRO A 241 -23.91 5.41 -8.31
CA PRO A 241 -22.88 4.41 -8.56
C PRO A 241 -22.11 4.63 -9.86
N VAL A 242 -20.78 4.61 -9.76
CA VAL A 242 -19.85 4.71 -10.89
C VAL A 242 -18.92 3.51 -10.84
N THR A 243 -18.73 2.79 -11.96
CA THR A 243 -17.83 1.64 -11.97
C THR A 243 -16.36 2.08 -11.95
N PHE A 244 -15.48 1.20 -11.49
CA PHE A 244 -14.03 1.46 -11.55
C PHE A 244 -13.56 1.67 -12.99
N ALA A 245 -14.12 0.96 -13.96
CA ALA A 245 -13.86 1.14 -15.38
C ALA A 245 -14.23 2.56 -15.88
N GLN A 246 -15.38 3.09 -15.41
CA GLN A 246 -15.79 4.45 -15.73
C GLN A 246 -14.87 5.50 -15.10
N LEU A 247 -14.43 5.28 -13.85
CA LEU A 247 -13.43 6.15 -13.21
C LEU A 247 -12.10 6.14 -14.00
N LEU A 248 -11.62 4.97 -14.41
CA LEU A 248 -10.39 4.85 -15.21
C LEU A 248 -10.47 5.68 -16.50
N LYS A 249 -11.61 5.65 -17.21
CA LYS A 249 -11.82 6.46 -18.43
C LYS A 249 -11.78 7.96 -18.13
N GLN A 250 -12.35 8.40 -17.01
CA GLN A 250 -12.29 9.81 -16.60
C GLN A 250 -10.85 10.23 -16.23
N VAL A 251 -10.10 9.39 -15.52
CA VAL A 251 -8.69 9.64 -15.17
C VAL A 251 -7.82 9.66 -16.44
N GLU A 252 -8.07 8.75 -17.38
CA GLU A 252 -7.35 8.71 -18.68
C GLU A 252 -7.50 10.00 -19.48
N ALA A 253 -8.64 10.66 -19.38
CA ALA A 253 -8.90 11.92 -20.09
C ALA A 253 -8.06 13.11 -19.57
N ILE A 254 -7.39 13.00 -18.43
CA ILE A 254 -6.58 14.08 -17.87
C ILE A 254 -5.32 14.27 -18.74
N GLU A 255 -5.18 15.47 -19.31
CA GLU A 255 -3.98 15.85 -20.09
C GLU A 255 -2.75 15.91 -19.18
N GLY A 256 -1.57 15.57 -19.70
CA GLY A 256 -0.30 15.55 -18.96
C GLY A 256 -0.07 14.24 -18.17
N LEU A 257 -1.11 13.51 -17.78
CA LEU A 257 -0.97 12.18 -17.21
C LEU A 257 -0.56 11.17 -18.29
N LYS A 258 0.48 10.38 -18.04
CA LYS A 258 1.02 9.41 -19.00
C LYS A 258 0.71 7.97 -18.63
N ARG A 259 0.75 7.63 -17.31
CA ARG A 259 0.50 6.26 -16.84
C ARG A 259 -0.44 6.22 -15.67
N ILE A 260 -1.34 5.23 -15.70
CA ILE A 260 -2.29 4.91 -14.63
C ILE A 260 -2.02 3.49 -14.19
N ARG A 261 -1.70 3.32 -12.91
CA ARG A 261 -1.60 2.01 -12.26
C ARG A 261 -2.71 1.86 -11.25
N PHE A 262 -3.03 0.64 -10.91
CA PHE A 262 -3.88 0.33 -9.76
C PHE A 262 -3.45 -0.97 -9.11
N MET A 263 -3.76 -1.11 -7.83
CA MET A 263 -3.41 -2.29 -7.04
C MET A 263 -4.60 -2.77 -6.23
N THR A 264 -4.50 -4.02 -5.77
CA THR A 264 -5.48 -4.62 -4.84
C THR A 264 -6.84 -4.92 -5.50
N SER A 265 -6.77 -5.73 -6.55
CA SER A 265 -7.96 -6.29 -7.21
C SER A 265 -8.49 -7.52 -6.47
N HIS A 266 -9.81 -7.75 -6.56
CA HIS A 266 -10.41 -8.99 -6.07
C HIS A 266 -11.08 -9.72 -7.25
N PRO A 267 -10.80 -11.02 -7.47
CA PRO A 267 -11.28 -11.76 -8.64
C PRO A 267 -12.80 -11.70 -8.85
N LYS A 268 -13.59 -11.73 -7.76
CA LYS A 268 -15.06 -11.68 -7.86
C LYS A 268 -15.60 -10.37 -8.45
N ASP A 269 -14.84 -9.27 -8.34
CA ASP A 269 -15.27 -7.92 -8.75
C ASP A 269 -14.60 -7.47 -10.06
N LEU A 270 -13.76 -8.33 -10.67
CA LEU A 270 -13.17 -8.08 -11.97
C LEU A 270 -14.21 -8.27 -13.08
N SER A 271 -14.70 -7.18 -13.64
CA SER A 271 -15.73 -7.18 -14.67
C SER A 271 -15.17 -7.22 -16.09
N ASP A 272 -15.97 -7.74 -17.04
CA ASP A 272 -15.61 -7.72 -18.47
C ASP A 272 -15.46 -6.26 -18.98
N GLU A 273 -16.20 -5.30 -18.40
CA GLU A 273 -16.03 -3.85 -18.68
C GLU A 273 -14.63 -3.38 -18.30
N LEU A 274 -14.15 -3.76 -17.12
CA LEU A 274 -12.80 -3.38 -16.64
C LEU A 274 -11.71 -3.99 -17.52
N ILE A 275 -11.83 -5.27 -17.86
CA ILE A 275 -10.89 -5.96 -18.76
C ILE A 275 -10.81 -5.24 -20.11
N ARG A 276 -11.96 -4.89 -20.69
CA ARG A 276 -12.04 -4.14 -21.95
C ARG A 276 -11.41 -2.75 -21.84
N THR A 277 -11.72 -2.03 -20.74
CA THR A 277 -11.14 -0.70 -20.49
C THR A 277 -9.61 -0.77 -20.38
N MET A 278 -9.06 -1.80 -19.73
CA MET A 278 -7.60 -2.02 -19.69
C MET A 278 -7.02 -2.27 -21.10
N ALA A 279 -7.70 -3.08 -21.92
CA ALA A 279 -7.24 -3.41 -23.26
C ALA A 279 -7.29 -2.22 -24.23
N GLU A 280 -8.26 -1.33 -24.08
CA GLU A 280 -8.48 -0.16 -24.97
C GLU A 280 -7.70 1.08 -24.54
N SER A 281 -7.30 1.15 -23.27
CA SER A 281 -6.62 2.31 -22.70
C SER A 281 -5.18 2.44 -23.20
N LYS A 282 -4.76 3.69 -23.42
CA LYS A 282 -3.38 4.04 -23.77
C LYS A 282 -2.53 4.45 -22.57
N LYS A 283 -3.15 4.61 -21.41
CA LYS A 283 -2.46 5.08 -20.18
C LYS A 283 -2.51 4.07 -19.04
N VAL A 284 -3.52 3.18 -19.02
CA VAL A 284 -3.59 2.11 -18.02
C VAL A 284 -2.48 1.10 -18.30
N CYS A 285 -1.59 0.94 -17.34
CA CYS A 285 -0.45 0.04 -17.44
C CYS A 285 -0.90 -1.43 -17.56
N HIS A 286 -0.23 -2.20 -18.43
CA HIS A 286 -0.50 -3.62 -18.63
C HIS A 286 0.07 -4.48 -17.51
N HIS A 287 -0.31 -4.16 -16.28
CA HIS A 287 0.01 -4.92 -15.07
C HIS A 287 -1.24 -5.08 -14.22
N LEU A 288 -1.57 -6.30 -13.85
CA LEU A 288 -2.69 -6.60 -12.97
C LEU A 288 -2.23 -7.47 -11.80
N HIS A 289 -2.44 -6.99 -10.59
CA HIS A 289 -2.30 -7.79 -9.38
C HIS A 289 -3.65 -8.41 -9.02
N LEU A 290 -3.78 -9.74 -9.17
CA LEU A 290 -5.02 -10.49 -8.98
C LEU A 290 -4.83 -11.61 -7.96
N PRO A 291 -4.97 -11.33 -6.64
CA PRO A 291 -4.74 -12.29 -5.56
C PRO A 291 -5.64 -13.53 -5.63
N MET A 292 -5.07 -14.70 -5.97
CA MET A 292 -5.80 -15.96 -5.98
C MET A 292 -6.00 -16.55 -4.58
N GLN A 293 -5.05 -16.33 -3.68
CA GLN A 293 -4.95 -16.81 -2.30
C GLN A 293 -4.81 -18.34 -2.18
N SER A 294 -5.62 -19.13 -2.89
CA SER A 294 -5.56 -20.59 -2.96
C SER A 294 -6.11 -21.05 -4.32
N GLY A 295 -5.63 -22.19 -4.81
CA GLY A 295 -6.18 -22.85 -6.00
C GLY A 295 -7.28 -23.88 -5.69
N SER A 296 -7.59 -24.13 -4.42
CA SER A 296 -8.65 -25.07 -4.02
C SER A 296 -9.99 -24.35 -3.85
N SER A 297 -11.00 -24.73 -4.64
CA SER A 297 -12.37 -24.21 -4.51
C SER A 297 -12.93 -24.44 -3.10
N ARG A 298 -12.55 -25.54 -2.42
CA ARG A 298 -12.94 -25.82 -1.04
C ARG A 298 -12.33 -24.81 -0.06
N ILE A 299 -11.04 -24.54 -0.16
CA ILE A 299 -10.33 -23.57 0.69
C ILE A 299 -10.81 -22.15 0.40
N LEU A 300 -10.99 -21.77 -0.87
CA LEU A 300 -11.55 -20.47 -1.25
C LEU A 300 -12.92 -20.22 -0.61
N LYS A 301 -13.78 -21.25 -0.56
CA LYS A 301 -15.08 -21.15 0.12
C LYS A 301 -14.92 -20.91 1.63
N ILE A 302 -14.00 -21.60 2.31
CA ILE A 302 -13.71 -21.40 3.74
C ILE A 302 -13.09 -20.01 3.98
N MET A 303 -12.24 -19.55 3.05
CA MET A 303 -11.67 -18.19 3.05
C MET A 303 -12.72 -17.10 2.77
N ASN A 304 -13.98 -17.43 2.44
CA ASN A 304 -15.05 -16.50 2.03
C ASN A 304 -14.69 -15.69 0.77
N ARG A 305 -14.01 -16.35 -0.21
CA ARG A 305 -13.54 -15.64 -1.43
C ARG A 305 -14.61 -15.45 -2.50
N ARG A 306 -15.72 -16.21 -2.48
CA ARG A 306 -16.88 -16.09 -3.37
C ARG A 306 -16.56 -16.29 -4.87
N TYR A 307 -15.52 -17.02 -5.18
CA TYR A 307 -15.18 -17.59 -6.49
C TYR A 307 -14.51 -18.93 -6.25
N ASP A 308 -14.45 -19.76 -7.27
CA ASP A 308 -13.80 -21.06 -7.30
C ASP A 308 -12.58 -21.07 -8.24
N LYS A 309 -11.89 -22.21 -8.31
CA LYS A 309 -10.73 -22.45 -9.16
C LYS A 309 -11.04 -22.19 -10.63
N GLU A 310 -12.16 -22.72 -11.10
CA GLU A 310 -12.60 -22.68 -12.49
C GLU A 310 -12.87 -21.23 -12.91
N LYS A 311 -13.57 -20.47 -12.07
CA LYS A 311 -13.84 -19.05 -12.32
C LYS A 311 -12.57 -18.22 -12.34
N TYR A 312 -11.59 -18.52 -11.47
CA TYR A 312 -10.32 -17.82 -11.46
C TYR A 312 -9.54 -18.05 -12.77
N LEU A 313 -9.46 -19.32 -13.22
CA LEU A 313 -8.82 -19.67 -14.50
C LEU A 313 -9.51 -19.01 -15.70
N GLU A 314 -10.85 -19.02 -15.74
CA GLU A 314 -11.63 -18.31 -16.77
C GLU A 314 -11.29 -16.80 -16.82
N LEU A 315 -11.16 -16.16 -15.65
CA LEU A 315 -10.77 -14.74 -15.59
C LEU A 315 -9.37 -14.51 -16.13
N VAL A 316 -8.41 -15.36 -15.79
CA VAL A 316 -7.03 -15.25 -16.31
C VAL A 316 -7.01 -15.40 -17.83
N ASP A 317 -7.76 -16.37 -18.38
CA ASP A 317 -7.87 -16.57 -19.82
C ASP A 317 -8.50 -15.35 -20.51
N LYS A 318 -9.57 -14.78 -19.95
CA LYS A 318 -10.20 -13.56 -20.49
C LYS A 318 -9.22 -12.37 -20.49
N ILE A 319 -8.46 -12.19 -19.40
CA ILE A 319 -7.49 -11.12 -19.28
C ILE A 319 -6.40 -11.25 -20.34
N ARG A 320 -5.80 -12.45 -20.46
CA ARG A 320 -4.72 -12.70 -21.43
C ARG A 320 -5.19 -12.60 -22.89
N ASN A 321 -6.44 -13.00 -23.19
CA ASN A 321 -7.01 -12.84 -24.52
C ASN A 321 -7.26 -11.36 -24.87
N ALA A 322 -7.64 -10.53 -23.89
CA ALA A 322 -7.88 -9.11 -24.11
C ALA A 322 -6.58 -8.27 -24.10
N VAL A 323 -5.60 -8.66 -23.27
CA VAL A 323 -4.30 -7.98 -23.11
C VAL A 323 -3.20 -9.06 -23.12
N PRO A 324 -2.74 -9.52 -24.30
CA PRO A 324 -1.84 -10.67 -24.42
C PRO A 324 -0.52 -10.54 -23.67
N ASP A 325 0.04 -9.33 -23.60
CA ASP A 325 1.34 -9.06 -22.96
C ASP A 325 1.23 -8.69 -21.49
N ILE A 326 0.05 -8.77 -20.89
CA ILE A 326 -0.17 -8.33 -19.50
C ILE A 326 0.78 -9.05 -18.54
N SER A 327 1.38 -8.27 -17.64
CA SER A 327 2.07 -8.80 -16.47
C SER A 327 1.03 -9.11 -15.39
N LEU A 328 0.91 -10.39 -15.04
CA LEU A 328 -0.04 -10.88 -14.06
C LEU A 328 0.69 -11.30 -12.78
N THR A 329 0.33 -10.69 -11.65
CA THR A 329 0.87 -11.02 -10.35
C THR A 329 -0.23 -11.44 -9.38
N THR A 330 0.12 -12.22 -8.35
CA THR A 330 -0.85 -12.78 -7.41
C THR A 330 -0.30 -12.90 -5.98
N ASP A 331 -1.20 -13.13 -5.03
CA ASP A 331 -0.90 -13.56 -3.65
C ASP A 331 -1.35 -14.99 -3.45
N ILE A 332 -0.54 -15.77 -2.70
CA ILE A 332 -0.84 -17.17 -2.36
C ILE A 332 -0.57 -17.37 -0.88
N ILE A 333 -1.52 -17.99 -0.17
CA ILE A 333 -1.40 -18.35 1.24
C ILE A 333 -1.34 -19.88 1.35
N VAL A 334 -0.29 -20.38 2.02
CA VAL A 334 -0.10 -21.81 2.33
C VAL A 334 -0.36 -22.06 3.80
N GLY A 335 -0.87 -23.26 4.13
CA GLY A 335 -1.12 -23.66 5.51
C GLY A 335 -2.35 -23.01 6.13
N PHE A 336 -3.32 -22.61 5.30
CA PHE A 336 -4.61 -22.14 5.80
C PHE A 336 -5.30 -23.25 6.60
N PRO A 337 -6.00 -22.95 7.72
CA PRO A 337 -6.64 -23.98 8.55
C PRO A 337 -7.51 -24.95 7.75
N GLY A 338 -7.24 -26.24 7.93
CA GLY A 338 -7.92 -27.33 7.22
C GLY A 338 -7.45 -27.58 5.79
N GLU A 339 -6.40 -26.94 5.31
CA GLU A 339 -5.80 -27.23 4.00
C GLU A 339 -5.23 -28.65 4.00
N THR A 340 -5.68 -29.48 3.06
CA THR A 340 -5.16 -30.83 2.82
C THR A 340 -4.08 -30.81 1.74
N GLU A 341 -3.35 -31.93 1.56
CA GLU A 341 -2.38 -32.06 0.46
C GLU A 341 -3.08 -31.91 -0.91
N LYS A 342 -4.28 -32.43 -1.08
CA LYS A 342 -5.05 -32.25 -2.31
C LYS A 342 -5.35 -30.78 -2.60
N ASP A 343 -5.72 -29.99 -1.59
CA ASP A 343 -5.98 -28.56 -1.75
C ASP A 343 -4.71 -27.81 -2.16
N PHE A 344 -3.58 -28.20 -1.58
CA PHE A 344 -2.30 -27.64 -1.95
C PHE A 344 -1.91 -28.00 -3.38
N GLN A 345 -2.12 -29.27 -3.83
CA GLN A 345 -1.91 -29.68 -5.23
C GLN A 345 -2.79 -28.87 -6.19
N ASP A 346 -4.05 -28.58 -5.84
CA ASP A 346 -4.90 -27.69 -6.63
C ASP A 346 -4.32 -26.28 -6.74
N THR A 347 -3.64 -25.79 -5.69
CA THR A 347 -2.96 -24.49 -5.73
C THR A 347 -1.77 -24.51 -6.68
N LEU A 348 -0.93 -25.57 -6.65
CA LEU A 348 0.17 -25.74 -7.60
C LEU A 348 -0.35 -25.81 -9.05
N ASP A 349 -1.45 -26.55 -9.29
CA ASP A 349 -2.05 -26.65 -10.63
C ASP A 349 -2.50 -25.30 -11.20
N VAL A 350 -3.05 -24.42 -10.38
CA VAL A 350 -3.40 -23.05 -10.81
C VAL A 350 -2.15 -22.23 -11.12
N VAL A 351 -1.11 -22.33 -10.30
CA VAL A 351 0.17 -21.65 -10.57
C VAL A 351 0.77 -22.13 -11.89
N GLU A 352 0.73 -23.44 -12.15
CA GLU A 352 1.17 -24.04 -13.42
C GLU A 352 0.45 -23.47 -14.64
N LYS A 353 -0.88 -23.31 -14.55
CA LYS A 353 -1.74 -22.90 -15.66
C LYS A 353 -1.73 -21.39 -15.93
N CYS A 354 -1.60 -20.57 -14.87
CA CYS A 354 -1.72 -19.12 -15.00
C CYS A 354 -0.46 -18.42 -15.49
N ASP A 355 0.72 -19.05 -15.42
CA ASP A 355 2.00 -18.47 -15.81
C ASP A 355 2.20 -17.04 -15.24
N PHE A 356 2.09 -16.91 -13.91
CA PHE A 356 2.27 -15.62 -13.24
C PHE A 356 3.69 -15.07 -13.44
N ASP A 357 3.81 -13.77 -13.68
CA ASP A 357 5.10 -13.07 -13.72
C ASP A 357 5.76 -13.01 -12.34
N SER A 358 4.95 -12.93 -11.29
CA SER A 358 5.40 -13.00 -9.91
C SER A 358 4.25 -13.39 -8.99
N ALA A 359 4.58 -14.04 -7.88
CA ALA A 359 3.62 -14.29 -6.81
C ALA A 359 4.24 -13.93 -5.45
N PHE A 360 3.47 -13.23 -4.63
CA PHE A 360 3.79 -13.05 -3.22
C PHE A 360 3.26 -14.26 -2.45
N THR A 361 4.16 -15.04 -1.89
CA THR A 361 3.84 -16.27 -1.17
C THR A 361 3.90 -16.03 0.33
N PHE A 362 2.86 -16.46 1.04
CA PHE A 362 2.71 -16.26 2.47
C PHE A 362 2.39 -17.59 3.16
N ILE A 363 2.95 -17.78 4.34
CA ILE A 363 2.47 -18.75 5.29
C ILE A 363 1.29 -18.11 6.03
N TYR A 364 0.18 -18.85 6.20
CA TYR A 364 -0.95 -18.37 6.99
C TYR A 364 -0.47 -17.97 8.39
N SER A 365 -0.80 -16.77 8.81
CA SER A 365 -0.54 -16.24 10.16
C SER A 365 -1.86 -15.84 10.83
N LYS A 366 -2.06 -16.32 12.04
CA LYS A 366 -3.26 -16.01 12.84
C LYS A 366 -3.33 -14.51 13.09
N ARG A 367 -4.50 -13.91 12.85
CA ARG A 367 -4.80 -12.52 13.19
C ARG A 367 -5.91 -12.48 14.23
N SER A 368 -5.62 -11.94 15.40
CA SER A 368 -6.59 -11.81 16.50
C SER A 368 -7.88 -11.16 15.98
N GLY A 369 -9.03 -11.68 16.37
CA GLY A 369 -10.34 -11.19 15.95
C GLY A 369 -10.85 -11.73 14.60
N THR A 370 -10.03 -12.39 13.77
CA THR A 370 -10.51 -12.98 12.49
C THR A 370 -11.16 -14.34 12.68
N PRO A 371 -12.12 -14.73 11.81
CA PRO A 371 -12.72 -16.05 11.87
C PRO A 371 -11.72 -17.21 11.75
N ALA A 372 -10.72 -17.08 10.86
CA ALA A 372 -9.72 -18.13 10.65
C ALA A 372 -8.80 -18.34 11.86
N ALA A 373 -8.57 -17.32 12.68
CA ALA A 373 -7.80 -17.47 13.91
C ALA A 373 -8.44 -18.39 14.95
N LYS A 374 -9.77 -18.57 14.88
CA LYS A 374 -10.57 -19.41 15.79
C LYS A 374 -10.73 -20.84 15.30
N MET A 375 -10.26 -21.19 14.09
CA MET A 375 -10.35 -22.53 13.52
C MET A 375 -9.36 -23.46 14.22
N GLU A 376 -9.84 -24.66 14.62
CA GLU A 376 -9.05 -25.64 15.39
C GLU A 376 -8.09 -26.46 14.53
N ASN A 377 -8.45 -26.72 13.27
CA ASN A 377 -7.72 -27.59 12.33
C ASN A 377 -6.52 -26.87 11.67
N GLN A 378 -5.62 -26.36 12.48
CA GLN A 378 -4.36 -25.75 12.01
C GLN A 378 -3.49 -26.81 11.34
N VAL A 379 -2.81 -26.44 10.26
CA VAL A 379 -1.86 -27.33 9.56
C VAL A 379 -0.56 -27.39 10.37
N PRO A 380 0.05 -28.58 10.59
CA PRO A 380 1.34 -28.71 11.28
C PRO A 380 2.45 -27.91 10.59
N GLU A 381 3.38 -27.33 11.38
CA GLU A 381 4.42 -26.43 10.89
C GLU A 381 5.36 -27.06 9.88
N ASP A 382 5.72 -28.34 10.08
CA ASP A 382 6.57 -29.13 9.17
C ASP A 382 5.90 -29.31 7.81
N VAL A 383 4.59 -29.58 7.78
CA VAL A 383 3.77 -29.69 6.56
C VAL A 383 3.66 -28.33 5.85
N VAL A 384 3.44 -27.25 6.61
CA VAL A 384 3.38 -25.91 6.06
C VAL A 384 4.71 -25.51 5.42
N LYS A 385 5.84 -25.84 6.08
CA LYS A 385 7.17 -25.56 5.55
C LYS A 385 7.44 -26.32 4.25
N ASP A 386 7.15 -27.64 4.20
CA ASP A 386 7.30 -28.45 2.98
C ASP A 386 6.51 -27.84 1.82
N ARG A 387 5.22 -27.55 2.06
CA ARG A 387 4.34 -26.94 1.03
C ARG A 387 4.87 -25.58 0.58
N PHE A 388 5.32 -24.76 1.51
CA PHE A 388 5.85 -23.43 1.20
C PHE A 388 7.09 -23.51 0.32
N ASP A 389 8.03 -24.42 0.63
CA ASP A 389 9.26 -24.61 -0.14
C ASP A 389 8.95 -25.11 -1.57
N ARG A 390 8.01 -26.04 -1.72
CA ARG A 390 7.54 -26.55 -3.02
C ARG A 390 6.85 -25.45 -3.84
N LEU A 391 5.98 -24.64 -3.22
CA LEU A 391 5.33 -23.51 -3.88
C LEU A 391 6.35 -22.47 -4.32
N LEU A 392 7.31 -22.13 -3.45
CA LEU A 392 8.32 -21.13 -3.74
C LEU A 392 9.19 -21.55 -4.94
N ALA A 393 9.60 -22.82 -5.00
CA ALA A 393 10.36 -23.36 -6.13
C ALA A 393 9.60 -23.23 -7.46
N LEU A 394 8.31 -23.61 -7.47
CA LEU A 394 7.46 -23.50 -8.66
C LEU A 394 7.25 -22.05 -9.09
N VAL A 395 6.91 -21.15 -8.16
CA VAL A 395 6.72 -19.73 -8.44
C VAL A 395 7.97 -19.08 -9.01
N GLN A 396 9.16 -19.42 -8.47
CA GLN A 396 10.42 -18.90 -8.97
C GLN A 396 10.76 -19.41 -10.37
N GLU A 397 10.48 -20.68 -10.66
CA GLU A 397 10.65 -21.28 -12.00
C GLU A 397 9.75 -20.59 -13.01
N LYS A 398 8.42 -20.52 -12.72
CA LYS A 398 7.42 -19.91 -13.60
C LYS A 398 7.69 -18.41 -13.82
N GLY A 399 7.97 -17.68 -12.75
CA GLY A 399 8.27 -16.26 -12.83
C GLY A 399 9.50 -15.95 -13.70
N ARG A 400 10.57 -16.76 -13.59
CA ARG A 400 11.73 -16.61 -14.48
C ARG A 400 11.38 -16.85 -15.95
N LYS A 401 10.60 -17.90 -16.24
CA LYS A 401 10.12 -18.19 -17.59
C LYS A 401 9.23 -17.07 -18.14
N ALA A 402 8.24 -16.64 -17.35
CA ALA A 402 7.33 -15.56 -17.75
C ALA A 402 8.08 -14.24 -17.99
N SER A 403 9.00 -13.88 -17.09
CA SER A 403 9.80 -12.67 -17.24
C SER A 403 10.72 -12.70 -18.44
N SER A 404 11.28 -13.85 -18.83
CA SER A 404 12.23 -13.94 -19.96
C SER A 404 11.67 -13.47 -21.31
N ARG A 405 10.32 -13.38 -21.47
CA ARG A 405 9.70 -12.92 -22.71
C ARG A 405 10.03 -11.47 -23.09
N PHE A 406 10.44 -10.66 -22.14
CA PHE A 406 10.83 -9.27 -22.41
C PHE A 406 12.33 -9.09 -22.67
N GLU A 407 13.16 -10.13 -22.49
CA GLU A 407 14.60 -10.07 -22.74
C GLU A 407 14.86 -9.78 -24.24
N GLY A 408 15.76 -8.87 -24.52
CA GLY A 408 16.07 -8.39 -25.86
C GLY A 408 15.10 -7.33 -26.42
N THR A 409 13.96 -7.07 -25.77
CA THR A 409 13.00 -6.04 -26.23
C THR A 409 13.41 -4.63 -25.77
N VAL A 410 12.93 -3.61 -26.46
CA VAL A 410 13.07 -2.20 -26.06
C VAL A 410 11.79 -1.76 -25.37
N GLN A 411 11.92 -1.29 -24.12
CA GLN A 411 10.79 -0.88 -23.30
C GLN A 411 10.92 0.59 -22.90
N GLU A 412 9.78 1.29 -22.77
CA GLU A 412 9.74 2.62 -22.19
C GLU A 412 9.75 2.52 -20.66
N ILE A 413 10.70 3.19 -20.01
CA ILE A 413 10.96 3.14 -18.59
C ILE A 413 10.75 4.53 -17.99
N LEU A 414 9.94 4.66 -16.93
CA LEU A 414 9.97 5.83 -16.05
C LEU A 414 11.14 5.66 -15.09
N VAL A 415 12.12 6.54 -15.18
CA VAL A 415 13.31 6.51 -14.32
C VAL A 415 12.96 7.03 -12.93
N GLU A 416 13.22 6.23 -11.91
CA GLU A 416 12.77 6.51 -10.54
C GLU A 416 13.86 7.11 -9.67
N GLU A 417 15.01 6.45 -9.60
CA GLU A 417 16.09 6.84 -8.69
C GLU A 417 17.44 6.24 -9.14
N GLU A 418 18.52 6.75 -8.61
CA GLU A 418 19.83 6.11 -8.69
C GLU A 418 19.85 4.90 -7.75
N SER A 419 20.38 3.78 -8.21
CA SER A 419 20.51 2.58 -7.39
C SER A 419 21.61 2.74 -6.33
N ARG A 420 21.83 1.72 -5.49
CA ARG A 420 22.97 1.70 -4.55
C ARG A 420 24.32 1.69 -5.28
N GLU A 421 24.37 1.19 -6.49
CA GLU A 421 25.53 1.21 -7.36
C GLU A 421 25.54 2.53 -8.14
N LYS A 422 26.58 3.33 -7.93
CA LYS A 422 26.70 4.67 -8.51
C LYS A 422 26.74 4.63 -10.04
N GLY A 423 25.95 5.48 -10.68
CA GLY A 423 25.82 5.56 -12.14
C GLY A 423 24.84 4.52 -12.72
N ILE A 424 24.26 3.66 -11.90
CA ILE A 424 23.18 2.74 -12.30
C ILE A 424 21.86 3.31 -11.81
N PHE A 425 20.93 3.52 -12.73
CA PHE A 425 19.59 4.04 -12.47
C PHE A 425 18.56 2.94 -12.50
N THR A 426 17.48 3.16 -11.77
CA THR A 426 16.39 2.21 -11.64
C THR A 426 15.12 2.84 -12.16
N GLY A 427 14.31 2.08 -12.88
CA GLY A 427 13.00 2.53 -13.32
C GLY A 427 12.06 1.37 -13.57
N ARG A 428 10.82 1.70 -13.96
CA ARG A 428 9.78 0.69 -14.22
C ARG A 428 9.16 0.85 -15.60
N THR A 429 8.93 -0.32 -16.22
CA THR A 429 8.13 -0.42 -17.45
C THR A 429 6.63 -0.24 -17.12
N GLU A 430 5.78 -0.15 -18.14
CA GLU A 430 4.32 -0.25 -17.99
C GLU A 430 3.87 -1.58 -17.39
N TYR A 431 4.59 -2.67 -17.61
CA TYR A 431 4.37 -4.00 -17.03
C TYR A 431 4.79 -4.12 -15.56
N ASN A 432 5.20 -3.01 -14.93
CA ASN A 432 5.73 -2.95 -13.57
C ASN A 432 7.07 -3.70 -13.36
N LEU A 433 7.79 -4.01 -14.45
CA LEU A 433 9.08 -4.65 -14.37
C LEU A 433 10.15 -3.65 -13.93
N LEU A 434 10.99 -4.06 -12.98
CA LEU A 434 12.11 -3.27 -12.50
C LEU A 434 13.31 -3.42 -13.43
N VAL A 435 13.90 -2.30 -13.82
CA VAL A 435 15.04 -2.28 -14.75
C VAL A 435 16.16 -1.43 -14.17
N HIS A 436 17.37 -1.98 -14.20
CA HIS A 436 18.61 -1.30 -13.85
C HIS A 436 19.42 -1.04 -15.11
N PHE A 437 19.90 0.19 -15.31
CA PHE A 437 20.65 0.56 -16.50
C PHE A 437 21.61 1.72 -16.21
N PRO A 438 22.76 1.84 -16.93
CA PRO A 438 23.66 2.98 -16.83
C PRO A 438 22.93 4.29 -17.24
N GLY A 439 23.09 5.37 -16.48
CA GLY A 439 22.43 6.63 -16.76
C GLY A 439 23.03 7.82 -16.01
N CYS A 440 22.29 8.91 -15.93
CA CYS A 440 22.65 10.09 -15.18
C CYS A 440 21.43 10.69 -14.45
N GLN A 441 21.68 11.56 -13.47
CA GLN A 441 20.62 12.14 -12.62
C GLN A 441 19.55 12.90 -13.40
N ASP A 442 19.91 13.49 -14.53
CA ASP A 442 18.98 14.25 -15.37
C ASP A 442 17.87 13.37 -15.99
N LEU A 443 18.01 12.03 -15.91
CA LEU A 443 16.98 11.10 -16.38
C LEU A 443 15.88 10.84 -15.36
N ILE A 444 16.09 11.14 -14.07
CA ILE A 444 15.08 10.90 -13.03
C ILE A 444 13.80 11.67 -13.36
N GLY A 445 12.66 10.96 -13.30
CA GLY A 445 11.34 11.48 -13.66
C GLY A 445 11.05 11.50 -15.17
N LYS A 446 12.00 11.13 -16.02
CA LYS A 446 11.81 11.06 -17.46
C LYS A 446 11.48 9.65 -17.91
N TYR A 447 10.77 9.58 -19.04
CA TYR A 447 10.52 8.34 -19.78
C TYR A 447 11.62 8.17 -20.82
N VAL A 448 12.32 7.04 -20.71
CA VAL A 448 13.43 6.68 -21.62
C VAL A 448 13.22 5.30 -22.21
N LYS A 449 13.73 5.08 -23.43
CA LYS A 449 13.74 3.75 -24.02
C LYS A 449 14.98 2.98 -23.56
N VAL A 450 14.79 1.77 -23.05
CA VAL A 450 15.86 0.89 -22.58
C VAL A 450 15.67 -0.48 -23.21
N LYS A 451 16.73 -1.01 -23.81
CA LYS A 451 16.79 -2.40 -24.23
C LYS A 451 17.04 -3.27 -23.01
N LEU A 452 16.19 -4.27 -22.80
CA LEU A 452 16.30 -5.23 -21.70
C LEU A 452 17.29 -6.33 -22.07
N ASP A 453 18.55 -6.19 -21.65
CA ASP A 453 19.64 -7.07 -22.10
C ASP A 453 19.67 -8.41 -21.38
N THR A 454 19.38 -8.43 -20.07
CA THR A 454 19.43 -9.64 -19.24
C THR A 454 18.34 -9.65 -18.18
N CYS A 455 17.56 -10.73 -18.16
CA CYS A 455 16.58 -11.00 -17.12
C CYS A 455 17.24 -11.72 -15.90
N LYS A 456 16.99 -11.21 -14.70
CA LYS A 456 17.41 -11.83 -13.42
C LYS A 456 16.22 -12.35 -12.60
N GLY A 457 15.13 -12.72 -13.28
CA GLY A 457 13.89 -13.22 -12.69
C GLY A 457 12.94 -12.11 -12.29
N PHE A 458 13.29 -11.26 -11.33
CA PHE A 458 12.42 -10.19 -10.82
C PHE A 458 12.79 -8.78 -11.31
N TYR A 459 13.94 -8.65 -11.98
CA TYR A 459 14.43 -7.39 -12.52
C TYR A 459 15.30 -7.65 -13.75
N TYR A 460 15.59 -6.58 -14.48
CA TYR A 460 16.42 -6.63 -15.67
C TYR A 460 17.62 -5.71 -15.55
N PHE A 461 18.71 -6.09 -16.19
CA PHE A 461 19.72 -5.14 -16.63
C PHE A 461 19.44 -4.75 -18.07
N GLY A 462 19.68 -3.49 -18.38
CA GLY A 462 19.46 -2.96 -19.73
C GLY A 462 20.42 -1.84 -20.08
N SER A 463 20.33 -1.38 -21.31
CA SER A 463 21.10 -0.28 -21.87
C SER A 463 20.16 0.72 -22.53
N LEU A 464 20.48 2.02 -22.47
CA LEU A 464 19.71 3.06 -23.15
C LEU A 464 19.66 2.72 -24.66
N ALA A 465 18.46 2.69 -25.20
CA ALA A 465 18.24 2.57 -26.64
C ALA A 465 18.32 3.95 -27.30
N GLU A 466 18.94 4.01 -28.50
CA GLU A 466 19.02 5.21 -29.32
C GLU A 466 17.65 5.71 -29.80
#